data_d50cc918b36dde5f903236e6c9771925
#
_entry.id   d50cc918b36dde5f903236e6c9771925
#
_cell.length_a   1.000
_cell.length_b   1.000
_cell.length_c   1.000
_cell.angle_alpha   90.00
_cell.angle_beta   90.00
_cell.angle_gamma   90.00
#
_symmetry.space_group_name_H-M   'P 1'
#
loop_
_entity.id
_entity.type
_entity.pdbx_description
1 polymer ?
#
loop_
_entity_poly.entity_id
_entity_poly.type
_entity_poly.pdbx_seq_one_letter_code
_entity_poly.pdbx_strand_id
1 'polypeptide(L)'
;MCSANLLECRFCTSLLGQSLRRSLVTHTEKRHLAVHKKNERKIQWWSVVIIAGVHIAVLAAFNPSFYSTSGLILAVVLYFVAGMLGVTLCFHRLLTHRSFQTFKWMEYFLTFCGVLALQSGPMQWVAQHRIHHKEADDEPDPHSPLVTFMWAHMGWLFVTMPGCEAYEEYCRFAKDLDRDPVQRFFDRYFFALWVAFAVVVYAAGEIYGGLGASWFVWGILVRQVVLWHATWLVNSATHLWGYRNYQTDEESTNNWWVALVSFGEGWHNNHHADQRSAAHGQRWFEIDLTYGLVRLMGMLGLAWSINEPSKRIVARRVDIMVDEDALQAADERHVAPVVG
;
A
#
# COMPACT_ATOMS: atom_id res chain seq x y z
N MET A 1 38.66 -42.30 -27.98
CA MET A 1 37.40 -41.97 -28.67
C MET A 1 36.27 -42.04 -27.64
N CYS A 2 35.92 -40.95 -27.04
CA CYS A 2 34.75 -40.79 -26.17
C CYS A 2 34.18 -39.41 -26.43
N SER A 3 33.07 -39.41 -27.14
CA SER A 3 32.27 -38.21 -27.39
C SER A 3 31.41 -37.90 -26.15
N ALA A 4 31.65 -36.78 -25.49
CA ALA A 4 30.82 -36.26 -24.41
C ALA A 4 29.66 -35.48 -25.01
N ASN A 5 28.45 -35.98 -24.85
CA ASN A 5 27.21 -35.28 -25.15
C ASN A 5 26.95 -34.19 -24.09
N LEU A 6 27.01 -32.95 -24.51
CA LEU A 6 26.51 -31.81 -23.78
C LEU A 6 24.98 -31.81 -23.84
N LEU A 7 24.31 -32.36 -22.84
CA LEU A 7 22.91 -32.11 -22.56
C LEU A 7 22.74 -30.68 -22.04
N GLU A 8 22.39 -29.79 -22.95
CA GLU A 8 22.00 -28.43 -22.62
C GLU A 8 20.79 -28.42 -21.65
N CYS A 9 21.01 -27.88 -20.48
CA CYS A 9 19.99 -27.67 -19.46
C CYS A 9 19.00 -26.61 -19.95
N ARG A 10 17.92 -27.02 -20.63
CA ARG A 10 16.84 -26.13 -21.12
C ARG A 10 16.17 -25.27 -20.00
N PHE A 11 16.41 -25.59 -18.74
CA PHE A 11 15.89 -24.85 -17.60
C PHE A 11 16.70 -23.59 -17.27
N CYS A 12 18.03 -23.61 -17.46
CA CYS A 12 18.90 -22.44 -17.24
C CYS A 12 18.72 -21.36 -18.32
N THR A 13 18.47 -21.76 -19.57
CA THR A 13 18.28 -20.81 -20.67
C THR A 13 16.93 -20.05 -20.58
N SER A 14 15.91 -20.63 -19.93
CA SER A 14 14.61 -19.98 -19.78
C SER A 14 14.62 -18.87 -18.71
N LEU A 15 15.32 -19.06 -17.61
CA LEU A 15 15.39 -18.07 -16.51
C LEU A 15 16.31 -16.90 -16.84
N LEU A 16 17.47 -17.15 -17.44
CA LEU A 16 18.37 -16.12 -17.95
C LEU A 16 17.76 -15.33 -19.11
N GLY A 17 17.04 -16.01 -20.00
CA GLY A 17 16.33 -15.36 -21.13
C GLY A 17 15.17 -14.48 -20.68
N GLN A 18 14.47 -14.81 -19.59
CA GLN A 18 13.40 -13.98 -19.02
C GLN A 18 13.96 -12.76 -18.27
N SER A 19 15.06 -12.93 -17.52
CA SER A 19 15.72 -11.81 -16.84
C SER A 19 16.31 -10.80 -17.83
N LEU A 20 17.00 -11.26 -18.89
CA LEU A 20 17.55 -10.42 -19.96
C LEU A 20 16.46 -9.74 -20.81
N ARG A 21 15.32 -10.38 -21.02
CA ARG A 21 14.18 -9.76 -21.74
C ARG A 21 13.51 -8.68 -20.89
N ARG A 22 13.40 -8.84 -19.57
CA ARG A 22 12.85 -7.79 -18.65
C ARG A 22 13.70 -6.51 -18.69
N SER A 23 15.03 -6.61 -18.79
CA SER A 23 15.92 -5.44 -18.81
C SER A 23 15.97 -4.68 -20.15
N LEU A 24 15.42 -5.26 -21.23
CA LEU A 24 15.48 -4.69 -22.58
C LEU A 24 14.15 -4.07 -23.06
N VAL A 25 13.05 -4.22 -22.30
CA VAL A 25 11.76 -3.63 -22.64
C VAL A 25 11.78 -2.15 -22.29
N THR A 26 11.63 -1.30 -23.28
CA THR A 26 11.61 0.15 -23.07
C THR A 26 10.39 0.58 -22.27
N HIS A 27 10.50 1.73 -21.58
CA HIS A 27 9.38 2.32 -20.82
C HIS A 27 8.12 2.51 -21.70
N THR A 28 8.32 2.81 -22.98
CA THR A 28 7.23 2.96 -23.96
C THR A 28 6.54 1.62 -24.26
N GLU A 29 7.29 0.52 -24.38
CA GLU A 29 6.75 -0.81 -24.61
C GLU A 29 5.99 -1.34 -23.37
N LYS A 30 6.53 -1.13 -22.19
CA LYS A 30 5.82 -1.44 -20.92
C LYS A 30 4.47 -0.71 -20.85
N ARG A 31 4.46 0.59 -21.19
CA ARG A 31 3.23 1.40 -21.22
C ARG A 31 2.23 0.89 -22.26
N HIS A 32 2.68 0.52 -23.44
CA HIS A 32 1.80 -0.05 -24.48
C HIS A 32 1.18 -1.37 -24.07
N LEU A 33 1.95 -2.27 -23.46
CA LEU A 33 1.46 -3.56 -22.95
C LEU A 33 0.42 -3.36 -21.82
N ALA A 34 0.70 -2.48 -20.87
CA ALA A 34 -0.21 -2.16 -19.77
C ALA A 34 -1.54 -1.58 -20.26
N VAL A 35 -1.51 -0.69 -21.27
CA VAL A 35 -2.73 -0.12 -21.87
C VAL A 35 -3.52 -1.16 -22.64
N HIS A 36 -2.85 -2.05 -23.39
CA HIS A 36 -3.54 -3.10 -24.16
C HIS A 36 -4.30 -4.06 -23.25
N LYS A 37 -3.67 -4.58 -22.22
CA LYS A 37 -4.28 -5.53 -21.28
C LYS A 37 -5.37 -4.90 -20.40
N LYS A 38 -5.32 -3.60 -20.13
CA LYS A 38 -6.42 -2.88 -19.48
C LYS A 38 -7.74 -3.07 -20.22
N ASN A 39 -7.72 -3.04 -21.55
CA ASN A 39 -8.93 -3.12 -22.38
C ASN A 39 -9.56 -4.53 -22.39
N GLU A 40 -8.83 -5.56 -21.97
CA GLU A 40 -9.34 -6.93 -21.87
C GLU A 40 -10.05 -7.24 -20.53
N ARG A 41 -9.93 -6.35 -19.54
CA ARG A 41 -10.50 -6.52 -18.20
C ARG A 41 -12.00 -6.25 -18.18
N LYS A 42 -12.76 -7.07 -17.44
CA LYS A 42 -14.20 -6.89 -17.29
C LYS A 42 -14.53 -5.84 -16.24
N ILE A 43 -15.62 -5.10 -16.44
CA ILE A 43 -16.08 -4.13 -15.45
C ILE A 43 -16.57 -4.84 -14.19
N GLN A 44 -16.12 -4.37 -13.05
CA GLN A 44 -16.51 -4.85 -11.73
C GLN A 44 -17.64 -3.97 -11.16
N TRP A 45 -18.87 -4.23 -11.61
CA TRP A 45 -20.03 -3.40 -11.31
C TRP A 45 -20.28 -3.16 -9.83
N TRP A 46 -19.93 -4.13 -8.98
CA TRP A 46 -20.04 -3.97 -7.53
C TRP A 46 -19.17 -2.82 -7.02
N SER A 47 -17.91 -2.75 -7.40
CA SER A 47 -17.01 -1.65 -7.04
C SER A 47 -17.51 -0.32 -7.60
N VAL A 48 -17.98 -0.31 -8.86
CA VAL A 48 -18.54 0.90 -9.48
C VAL A 48 -19.71 1.43 -8.65
N VAL A 49 -20.67 0.58 -8.30
CA VAL A 49 -21.87 0.99 -7.55
C VAL A 49 -21.51 1.51 -6.16
N ILE A 50 -20.62 0.84 -5.43
CA ILE A 50 -20.24 1.27 -4.09
C ILE A 50 -19.45 2.56 -4.14
N ILE A 51 -18.40 2.63 -4.97
CA ILE A 51 -17.54 3.81 -5.02
C ILE A 51 -18.34 5.02 -5.52
N ALA A 52 -19.05 4.91 -6.62
CA ALA A 52 -19.89 5.99 -7.14
C ALA A 52 -21.01 6.36 -6.14
N GLY A 53 -21.67 5.37 -5.55
CA GLY A 53 -22.73 5.60 -4.57
C GLY A 53 -22.28 6.40 -3.36
N VAL A 54 -21.11 6.05 -2.78
CA VAL A 54 -20.54 6.79 -1.65
C VAL A 54 -20.11 8.20 -2.07
N HIS A 55 -19.52 8.38 -3.27
CA HIS A 55 -19.15 9.71 -3.78
C HIS A 55 -20.38 10.61 -4.07
N ILE A 56 -21.48 10.03 -4.49
CA ILE A 56 -22.75 10.78 -4.65
C ILE A 56 -23.33 11.10 -3.27
N ALA A 57 -23.38 10.11 -2.37
CA ALA A 57 -23.97 10.29 -1.04
C ALA A 57 -23.21 11.32 -0.18
N VAL A 58 -21.89 11.46 -0.35
CA VAL A 58 -21.08 12.45 0.40
C VAL A 58 -21.46 13.89 0.07
N LEU A 59 -22.12 14.15 -1.07
CA LEU A 59 -22.64 15.48 -1.41
C LEU A 59 -23.66 15.99 -0.38
N ALA A 60 -24.26 15.12 0.42
CA ALA A 60 -25.09 15.49 1.55
C ALA A 60 -24.35 16.39 2.56
N ALA A 61 -23.02 16.29 2.65
CA ALA A 61 -22.20 17.14 3.53
C ALA A 61 -22.26 18.65 3.20
N PHE A 62 -22.65 19.00 1.98
CA PHE A 62 -22.90 20.39 1.59
C PHE A 62 -24.20 20.97 2.14
N ASN A 63 -25.11 20.14 2.67
CA ASN A 63 -26.29 20.61 3.36
C ASN A 63 -25.94 20.95 4.83
N PRO A 64 -26.06 22.22 5.28
CA PRO A 64 -25.70 22.62 6.64
C PRO A 64 -26.46 21.85 7.73
N SER A 65 -27.64 21.31 7.42
CA SER A 65 -28.44 20.54 8.40
C SER A 65 -27.75 19.25 8.84
N PHE A 66 -26.82 18.73 8.06
CA PHE A 66 -26.02 17.54 8.41
C PHE A 66 -24.67 17.90 9.06
N TYR A 67 -24.38 19.18 9.33
CA TYR A 67 -23.15 19.55 10.02
C TYR A 67 -23.34 19.49 11.54
N SER A 68 -22.37 18.92 12.23
CA SER A 68 -22.14 19.13 13.66
C SER A 68 -20.64 19.05 13.98
N THR A 69 -20.19 19.78 14.97
CA THR A 69 -18.80 19.71 15.44
C THR A 69 -18.43 18.30 15.90
N SER A 70 -19.35 17.59 16.58
CA SER A 70 -19.13 16.21 17.02
C SER A 70 -19.04 15.24 15.84
N GLY A 71 -19.81 15.46 14.76
CA GLY A 71 -19.71 14.68 13.51
C GLY A 71 -18.35 14.87 12.83
N LEU A 72 -17.85 16.12 12.78
CA LEU A 72 -16.52 16.40 12.24
C LEU A 72 -15.40 15.77 13.11
N ILE A 73 -15.48 15.89 14.43
CA ILE A 73 -14.53 15.23 15.35
C ILE A 73 -14.55 13.71 15.14
N LEU A 74 -15.73 13.12 15.03
CA LEU A 74 -15.90 11.69 14.76
C LEU A 74 -15.25 11.29 13.42
N ALA A 75 -15.42 12.11 12.37
CA ALA A 75 -14.78 11.87 11.07
C ALA A 75 -13.25 11.81 11.21
N VAL A 76 -12.65 12.75 11.92
CA VAL A 76 -11.20 12.79 12.17
C VAL A 76 -10.76 11.56 12.98
N VAL A 77 -11.45 11.25 14.08
CA VAL A 77 -11.11 10.06 14.90
C VAL A 77 -11.19 8.78 14.07
N LEU A 78 -12.27 8.59 13.32
CA LEU A 78 -12.45 7.39 12.50
C LEU A 78 -11.50 7.35 11.29
N TYR A 79 -11.02 8.50 10.81
CA TYR A 79 -9.96 8.55 9.81
C TYR A 79 -8.65 7.94 10.34
N PHE A 80 -8.26 8.27 11.58
CA PHE A 80 -7.10 7.64 12.23
C PHE A 80 -7.35 6.16 12.52
N VAL A 81 -8.53 5.79 13.01
CA VAL A 81 -8.87 4.39 13.32
C VAL A 81 -8.83 3.53 12.06
N ALA A 82 -9.55 3.90 11.02
CA ALA A 82 -9.60 3.08 9.81
C ALA A 82 -8.32 3.20 8.96
N GLY A 83 -7.75 4.41 8.83
CA GLY A 83 -6.55 4.67 8.04
C GLY A 83 -5.28 4.20 8.74
N MET A 84 -4.94 4.83 9.88
CA MET A 84 -3.68 4.54 10.54
C MET A 84 -3.66 3.17 11.22
N LEU A 85 -4.65 2.85 12.07
CA LEU A 85 -4.66 1.55 12.75
C LEU A 85 -5.03 0.42 11.81
N GLY A 86 -6.01 0.65 10.92
CA GLY A 86 -6.56 -0.38 10.04
C GLY A 86 -5.71 -0.65 8.82
N VAL A 87 -5.57 0.35 7.93
CA VAL A 87 -4.87 0.15 6.65
C VAL A 87 -3.37 0.12 6.85
N THR A 88 -2.77 1.18 7.38
CA THR A 88 -1.31 1.31 7.35
C THR A 88 -0.61 0.43 8.39
N LEU A 89 -1.09 0.41 9.63
CA LEU A 89 -0.52 -0.43 10.68
C LEU A 89 -0.85 -1.91 10.48
N CYS A 90 -2.14 -2.24 10.25
CA CYS A 90 -2.60 -3.63 10.20
C CYS A 90 -2.44 -4.24 8.80
N PHE A 91 -3.26 -3.82 7.82
CA PHE A 91 -3.28 -4.48 6.52
C PHE A 91 -1.92 -4.43 5.84
N HIS A 92 -1.27 -3.27 5.87
CA HIS A 92 0.00 -3.07 5.20
C HIS A 92 1.18 -3.66 5.99
N ARG A 93 1.53 -3.09 7.16
CA ARG A 93 2.77 -3.46 7.87
C ARG A 93 2.66 -4.78 8.63
N LEU A 94 1.53 -5.05 9.32
CA LEU A 94 1.37 -6.28 10.11
C LEU A 94 1.04 -7.49 9.23
N LEU A 95 -0.03 -7.43 8.43
CA LEU A 95 -0.54 -8.60 7.71
C LEU A 95 0.19 -8.86 6.40
N THR A 96 0.54 -7.82 5.62
CA THR A 96 1.21 -7.99 4.33
C THR A 96 2.70 -8.25 4.51
N HIS A 97 3.42 -7.31 5.13
CA HIS A 97 4.88 -7.32 5.18
C HIS A 97 5.46 -8.03 6.40
N ARG A 98 4.63 -8.35 7.40
CA ARG A 98 5.08 -8.96 8.64
C ARG A 98 6.23 -8.16 9.29
N SER A 99 6.10 -6.83 9.28
CA SER A 99 7.12 -5.91 9.75
C SER A 99 7.32 -5.91 11.27
N PHE A 100 6.33 -6.44 12.00
CA PHE A 100 6.38 -6.67 13.45
C PHE A 100 5.38 -7.77 13.84
N GLN A 101 5.40 -8.15 15.10
CA GLN A 101 4.46 -9.12 15.69
C GLN A 101 3.69 -8.47 16.83
N THR A 102 2.46 -8.97 17.07
CA THR A 102 1.60 -8.53 18.17
C THR A 102 0.74 -9.68 18.67
N PHE A 103 -0.02 -9.48 19.74
CA PHE A 103 -0.99 -10.46 20.26
C PHE A 103 -2.14 -10.69 19.27
N LYS A 104 -2.67 -11.92 19.22
CA LYS A 104 -3.77 -12.25 18.29
C LYS A 104 -5.02 -11.40 18.50
N TRP A 105 -5.39 -11.10 19.74
CA TRP A 105 -6.53 -10.22 20.03
C TRP A 105 -6.31 -8.80 19.47
N MET A 106 -5.08 -8.29 19.54
CA MET A 106 -4.71 -6.99 18.97
C MET A 106 -4.74 -7.05 17.44
N GLU A 107 -4.18 -8.10 16.83
CA GLU A 107 -4.25 -8.33 15.38
C GLU A 107 -5.71 -8.30 14.90
N TYR A 108 -6.62 -9.00 15.59
CA TYR A 108 -8.04 -9.02 15.22
C TYR A 108 -8.74 -7.68 15.41
N PHE A 109 -8.43 -6.96 16.48
CA PHE A 109 -8.93 -5.60 16.70
C PHE A 109 -8.46 -4.66 15.57
N LEU A 110 -7.18 -4.69 15.23
CA LEU A 110 -6.60 -3.90 14.15
C LEU A 110 -7.15 -4.31 12.78
N THR A 111 -7.39 -5.60 12.56
CA THR A 111 -8.06 -6.09 11.33
C THR A 111 -9.47 -5.52 11.21
N PHE A 112 -10.23 -5.48 12.30
CA PHE A 112 -11.55 -4.83 12.30
C PHE A 112 -11.44 -3.34 11.95
N CYS A 113 -10.47 -2.62 12.50
CA CYS A 113 -10.21 -1.22 12.10
C CYS A 113 -9.95 -1.10 10.60
N GLY A 114 -9.22 -2.06 9.99
CA GLY A 114 -8.97 -2.10 8.54
C GLY A 114 -10.23 -2.36 7.71
N VAL A 115 -11.12 -3.22 8.19
CA VAL A 115 -12.43 -3.46 7.56
C VAL A 115 -13.25 -2.17 7.46
N LEU A 116 -13.13 -1.26 8.43
CA LEU A 116 -13.82 0.04 8.40
C LEU A 116 -13.36 0.97 7.27
N ALA A 117 -12.21 0.68 6.63
CA ALA A 117 -11.74 1.43 5.47
C ALA A 117 -12.49 1.10 4.18
N LEU A 118 -13.28 0.02 4.14
CA LEU A 118 -14.03 -0.45 2.97
C LEU A 118 -13.16 -0.52 1.70
N GLN A 119 -12.01 -1.17 1.82
CA GLN A 119 -11.02 -1.37 0.74
C GLN A 119 -10.82 -2.86 0.43
N SER A 120 -11.89 -3.65 0.39
CA SER A 120 -11.96 -5.10 0.38
C SER A 120 -11.76 -5.76 1.75
N GLY A 121 -11.83 -7.10 1.80
CA GLY A 121 -11.46 -7.87 2.98
C GLY A 121 -9.94 -7.95 3.18
N PRO A 122 -9.48 -8.33 4.38
CA PRO A 122 -8.05 -8.35 4.71
C PRO A 122 -7.23 -9.29 3.82
N MET A 123 -7.78 -10.44 3.44
CA MET A 123 -7.05 -11.41 2.61
C MET A 123 -6.92 -10.93 1.16
N GLN A 124 -7.99 -10.37 0.61
CA GLN A 124 -7.98 -9.83 -0.74
C GLN A 124 -7.06 -8.61 -0.82
N TRP A 125 -7.11 -7.71 0.16
CA TRP A 125 -6.21 -6.54 0.23
C TRP A 125 -4.74 -6.94 0.28
N VAL A 126 -4.40 -7.87 1.18
CA VAL A 126 -3.03 -8.40 1.34
C VAL A 126 -2.54 -9.08 0.05
N ALA A 127 -3.40 -9.87 -0.60
CA ALA A 127 -3.06 -10.53 -1.85
C ALA A 127 -2.76 -9.53 -2.97
N GLN A 128 -3.63 -8.52 -3.14
CA GLN A 128 -3.43 -7.45 -4.13
C GLN A 128 -2.11 -6.72 -3.91
N HIS A 129 -1.81 -6.39 -2.66
CA HIS A 129 -0.59 -5.67 -2.31
C HIS A 129 0.68 -6.53 -2.48
N ARG A 130 0.63 -7.82 -2.16
CA ARG A 130 1.73 -8.76 -2.41
C ARG A 130 1.97 -8.98 -3.91
N ILE A 131 0.92 -8.96 -4.74
CA ILE A 131 1.05 -9.00 -6.20
C ILE A 131 1.70 -7.70 -6.70
N HIS A 132 1.26 -6.54 -6.20
CA HIS A 132 1.87 -5.26 -6.53
C HIS A 132 3.38 -5.27 -6.26
N HIS A 133 3.83 -5.65 -5.07
CA HIS A 133 5.26 -5.70 -4.75
C HIS A 133 6.07 -6.70 -5.58
N LYS A 134 5.43 -7.76 -6.04
CA LYS A 134 6.10 -8.76 -6.88
C LYS A 134 6.29 -8.27 -8.32
N GLU A 135 5.34 -7.50 -8.83
CA GLU A 135 5.24 -7.11 -10.24
C GLU A 135 5.12 -5.57 -10.40
N ALA A 136 5.65 -4.79 -9.42
CA ALA A 136 5.48 -3.33 -9.39
C ALA A 136 5.85 -2.69 -10.73
N ASP A 137 4.93 -1.87 -11.26
CA ASP A 137 4.99 -1.22 -12.57
C ASP A 137 5.12 -2.13 -13.80
N ASP A 138 5.19 -3.46 -13.60
CA ASP A 138 5.10 -4.48 -14.65
C ASP A 138 3.70 -5.12 -14.69
N GLU A 139 3.42 -5.95 -15.67
CA GLU A 139 2.21 -6.78 -15.67
C GLU A 139 2.40 -8.01 -14.76
N PRO A 140 1.47 -8.36 -13.89
CA PRO A 140 0.09 -7.87 -13.76
C PRO A 140 -0.14 -6.83 -12.64
N ASP A 141 0.72 -5.83 -12.44
CA ASP A 141 0.47 -4.79 -11.44
C ASP A 141 -0.93 -4.18 -11.63
N PRO A 142 -1.79 -4.19 -10.59
CA PRO A 142 -3.16 -3.73 -10.70
C PRO A 142 -3.28 -2.24 -10.99
N HIS A 143 -2.38 -1.43 -10.46
CA HIS A 143 -2.48 0.03 -10.46
C HIS A 143 -1.22 0.72 -11.00
N SER A 144 -0.54 0.10 -11.95
CA SER A 144 0.62 0.72 -12.58
C SER A 144 0.30 2.13 -13.11
N PRO A 145 1.06 3.17 -12.68
CA PRO A 145 0.89 4.54 -13.13
C PRO A 145 1.31 4.75 -14.58
N LEU A 146 2.01 3.79 -15.19
CA LEU A 146 2.38 3.80 -16.60
C LEU A 146 1.17 3.89 -17.52
N VAL A 147 -0.01 3.47 -17.06
CA VAL A 147 -1.26 3.61 -17.82
C VAL A 147 -1.71 5.07 -17.81
N THR A 148 -2.10 5.61 -16.68
CA THR A 148 -2.40 7.03 -16.41
C THR A 148 -2.49 7.27 -14.91
N PHE A 149 -2.36 8.54 -14.46
CA PHE A 149 -2.63 8.92 -13.07
C PHE A 149 -4.00 8.43 -12.59
N MET A 150 -5.07 8.71 -13.34
CA MET A 150 -6.44 8.32 -12.95
C MET A 150 -6.64 6.82 -12.91
N TRP A 151 -5.91 6.08 -13.74
CA TRP A 151 -5.90 4.63 -13.66
C TRP A 151 -5.30 4.14 -12.35
N ALA A 152 -4.09 4.57 -12.01
CA ALA A 152 -3.42 4.19 -10.76
C ALA A 152 -4.17 4.69 -9.53
N HIS A 153 -4.80 5.87 -9.61
CA HIS A 153 -5.55 6.45 -8.51
C HIS A 153 -6.80 5.64 -8.18
N MET A 154 -7.68 5.41 -9.15
CA MET A 154 -8.95 4.73 -8.89
C MET A 154 -9.48 3.85 -10.04
N GLY A 155 -9.01 4.04 -11.26
CA GLY A 155 -9.58 3.37 -12.44
C GLY A 155 -9.46 1.85 -12.39
N TRP A 156 -8.38 1.34 -11.81
CA TRP A 156 -8.13 -0.08 -11.63
C TRP A 156 -9.17 -0.77 -10.72
N LEU A 157 -9.80 -0.04 -9.79
CA LEU A 157 -10.83 -0.56 -8.89
C LEU A 157 -12.15 -0.91 -9.60
N PHE A 158 -12.36 -0.38 -10.79
CA PHE A 158 -13.58 -0.59 -11.57
C PHE A 158 -13.53 -1.79 -12.50
N VAL A 159 -12.42 -2.53 -12.52
CA VAL A 159 -12.23 -3.68 -13.39
C VAL A 159 -11.71 -4.89 -12.62
N THR A 160 -11.92 -6.05 -13.21
CA THR A 160 -11.40 -7.31 -12.65
C THR A 160 -9.87 -7.32 -12.67
N MET A 161 -9.27 -7.92 -11.65
CA MET A 161 -7.84 -8.06 -11.51
C MET A 161 -7.45 -9.53 -11.66
N PRO A 162 -6.67 -9.90 -12.69
CA PRO A 162 -6.23 -11.27 -12.87
C PRO A 162 -5.52 -11.82 -11.63
N GLY A 163 -5.94 -13.00 -11.17
CA GLY A 163 -5.39 -13.64 -9.98
C GLY A 163 -5.98 -13.16 -8.65
N CYS A 164 -6.96 -12.23 -8.67
CA CYS A 164 -7.66 -11.74 -7.49
C CYS A 164 -9.19 -11.69 -7.65
N GLU A 165 -9.74 -12.36 -8.66
CA GLU A 165 -11.18 -12.32 -8.96
C GLU A 165 -11.97 -13.22 -8.01
N ALA A 166 -11.50 -14.45 -7.79
CA ALA A 166 -12.14 -15.44 -6.95
C ALA A 166 -11.34 -15.69 -5.67
N TYR A 167 -12.04 -16.15 -4.63
CA TYR A 167 -11.42 -16.50 -3.34
C TYR A 167 -10.24 -17.45 -3.51
N GLU A 168 -10.39 -18.50 -4.32
CA GLU A 168 -9.36 -19.51 -4.59
C GLU A 168 -8.11 -18.94 -5.27
N GLU A 169 -8.25 -17.81 -5.94
CA GLU A 169 -7.14 -17.12 -6.61
C GLU A 169 -6.35 -16.28 -5.61
N TYR A 170 -7.01 -15.34 -4.93
CA TYR A 170 -6.30 -14.44 -4.04
C TYR A 170 -5.82 -15.11 -2.74
N CYS A 171 -6.47 -16.15 -2.25
CA CYS A 171 -6.00 -16.88 -1.07
C CYS A 171 -4.63 -17.55 -1.30
N ARG A 172 -4.21 -17.80 -2.56
CA ARG A 172 -2.86 -18.31 -2.88
C ARG A 172 -1.76 -17.35 -2.47
N PHE A 173 -2.04 -16.05 -2.48
CA PHE A 173 -1.12 -14.99 -2.05
C PHE A 173 -1.25 -14.65 -0.57
N ALA A 174 -2.31 -15.08 0.09
CA ALA A 174 -2.61 -14.83 1.51
C ALA A 174 -2.80 -16.12 2.31
N LYS A 175 -2.06 -17.21 2.00
CA LYS A 175 -2.18 -18.55 2.62
C LYS A 175 -2.00 -18.53 4.13
N ASP A 176 -1.20 -17.63 4.64
CA ASP A 176 -0.96 -17.42 6.07
C ASP A 176 -2.21 -16.89 6.78
N LEU A 177 -2.97 -16.00 6.14
CA LEU A 177 -4.25 -15.48 6.65
C LEU A 177 -5.38 -16.49 6.45
N ASP A 178 -5.36 -17.24 5.33
CA ASP A 178 -6.38 -18.26 5.03
C ASP A 178 -6.44 -19.40 6.07
N ARG A 179 -5.35 -19.65 6.78
CA ARG A 179 -5.32 -20.62 7.90
C ARG A 179 -6.04 -20.12 9.15
N ASP A 180 -6.27 -18.82 9.27
CA ASP A 180 -6.89 -18.20 10.44
C ASP A 180 -8.40 -17.99 10.20
N PRO A 181 -9.29 -18.70 10.95
CA PRO A 181 -10.73 -18.60 10.75
C PRO A 181 -11.29 -17.19 11.00
N VAL A 182 -10.64 -16.40 11.88
CA VAL A 182 -11.06 -15.03 12.16
C VAL A 182 -10.73 -14.11 11.00
N GLN A 183 -9.55 -14.28 10.36
CA GLN A 183 -9.20 -13.52 9.16
C GLN A 183 -10.16 -13.86 8.01
N ARG A 184 -10.52 -15.15 7.82
CA ARG A 184 -11.53 -15.55 6.83
C ARG A 184 -12.91 -14.95 7.13
N PHE A 185 -13.30 -14.86 8.40
CA PHE A 185 -14.54 -14.21 8.81
C PHE A 185 -14.54 -12.73 8.44
N PHE A 186 -13.49 -11.98 8.74
CA PHE A 186 -13.35 -10.58 8.37
C PHE A 186 -13.35 -10.40 6.85
N ASP A 187 -12.66 -11.27 6.11
CA ASP A 187 -12.60 -11.21 4.66
C ASP A 187 -13.99 -11.43 4.02
N ARG A 188 -14.69 -12.46 4.48
CA ARG A 188 -16.01 -12.81 3.94
C ARG A 188 -17.09 -11.78 4.25
N TYR A 189 -17.04 -11.19 5.44
CA TYR A 189 -18.11 -10.33 5.94
C TYR A 189 -17.75 -8.85 6.01
N PHE A 190 -16.63 -8.42 5.41
CA PHE A 190 -16.14 -7.05 5.51
C PHE A 190 -17.21 -6.00 5.20
N PHE A 191 -17.99 -6.19 4.14
CA PHE A 191 -19.04 -5.25 3.76
C PHE A 191 -20.19 -5.21 4.79
N ALA A 192 -20.65 -6.37 5.24
CA ALA A 192 -21.71 -6.44 6.24
C ALA A 192 -21.27 -5.81 7.59
N LEU A 193 -20.02 -6.03 7.98
CA LEU A 193 -19.42 -5.42 9.18
C LEU A 193 -19.32 -3.90 9.04
N TRP A 194 -18.94 -3.40 7.87
CA TRP A 194 -18.91 -1.97 7.60
C TRP A 194 -20.32 -1.36 7.67
N VAL A 195 -21.32 -2.00 7.06
CA VAL A 195 -22.72 -1.57 7.15
C VAL A 195 -23.22 -1.58 8.58
N ALA A 196 -22.98 -2.65 9.32
CA ALA A 196 -23.36 -2.74 10.74
C ALA A 196 -22.71 -1.62 11.57
N PHE A 197 -21.44 -1.33 11.34
CA PHE A 197 -20.75 -0.20 11.99
C PHE A 197 -21.38 1.15 11.63
N ALA A 198 -21.74 1.37 10.36
CA ALA A 198 -22.41 2.60 9.94
C ALA A 198 -23.77 2.78 10.62
N VAL A 199 -24.54 1.70 10.77
CA VAL A 199 -25.82 1.70 11.53
C VAL A 199 -25.57 2.02 13.01
N VAL A 200 -24.54 1.44 13.63
CA VAL A 200 -24.18 1.74 15.03
C VAL A 200 -23.79 3.20 15.21
N VAL A 201 -23.02 3.77 14.28
CA VAL A 201 -22.63 5.19 14.32
C VAL A 201 -23.87 6.09 14.19
N TYR A 202 -24.77 5.78 13.27
CA TYR A 202 -26.04 6.52 13.14
C TYR A 202 -26.87 6.44 14.42
N ALA A 203 -27.10 5.25 14.95
CA ALA A 203 -27.90 5.04 16.16
C ALA A 203 -27.28 5.73 17.38
N ALA A 204 -25.96 5.66 17.54
CA ALA A 204 -25.26 6.33 18.61
C ALA A 204 -25.43 7.87 18.51
N GLY A 205 -25.37 8.44 17.33
CA GLY A 205 -25.63 9.87 17.12
C GLY A 205 -27.07 10.29 17.43
N GLU A 206 -28.07 9.45 17.12
CA GLU A 206 -29.46 9.67 17.50
C GLU A 206 -29.62 9.68 19.02
N ILE A 207 -29.03 8.71 19.72
CA ILE A 207 -29.08 8.60 21.19
C ILE A 207 -28.34 9.78 21.85
N TYR A 208 -27.23 10.24 21.26
CA TYR A 208 -26.42 11.34 21.80
C TYR A 208 -27.14 12.71 21.77
N GLY A 209 -28.07 12.90 20.85
CA GLY A 209 -28.81 14.17 20.76
C GLY A 209 -29.48 14.43 19.41
N GLY A 210 -29.95 13.40 18.72
CA GLY A 210 -30.57 13.53 17.40
C GLY A 210 -29.57 13.87 16.28
N LEU A 211 -28.31 13.48 16.46
CA LEU A 211 -27.21 13.78 15.53
C LEU A 211 -26.87 12.61 14.60
N GLY A 212 -27.71 11.58 14.51
CA GLY A 212 -27.43 10.38 13.74
C GLY A 212 -27.11 10.68 12.27
N ALA A 213 -27.92 11.52 11.61
CA ALA A 213 -27.66 11.93 10.25
C ALA A 213 -26.29 12.65 10.09
N SER A 214 -25.95 13.55 11.02
CA SER A 214 -24.66 14.24 11.01
C SER A 214 -23.49 13.27 11.21
N TRP A 215 -23.57 12.39 12.19
CA TRP A 215 -22.52 11.41 12.46
C TRP A 215 -22.34 10.42 11.30
N PHE A 216 -23.43 10.03 10.64
CA PHE A 216 -23.37 9.21 9.44
C PHE A 216 -22.71 9.95 8.26
N VAL A 217 -23.16 11.18 7.97
CA VAL A 217 -22.60 11.95 6.84
C VAL A 217 -21.11 12.22 7.07
N TRP A 218 -20.73 12.72 8.23
CA TRP A 218 -19.33 13.09 8.49
C TRP A 218 -18.47 11.88 8.89
N GLY A 219 -18.90 11.08 9.86
CA GLY A 219 -18.11 9.96 10.39
C GLY A 219 -18.02 8.77 9.43
N ILE A 220 -19.02 8.56 8.57
CA ILE A 220 -19.01 7.46 7.60
C ILE A 220 -18.69 7.97 6.20
N LEU A 221 -19.50 8.86 5.60
CA LEU A 221 -19.36 9.19 4.18
C LEU A 221 -18.15 10.11 3.90
N VAL A 222 -18.04 11.25 4.58
CA VAL A 222 -16.92 12.20 4.38
C VAL A 222 -15.60 11.53 4.71
N ARG A 223 -15.51 10.90 5.88
CA ARG A 223 -14.32 10.16 6.29
C ARG A 223 -13.94 9.09 5.27
N GLN A 224 -14.92 8.36 4.72
CA GLN A 224 -14.67 7.28 3.77
C GLN A 224 -14.04 7.81 2.47
N VAL A 225 -14.62 8.86 1.90
CA VAL A 225 -14.10 9.45 0.65
C VAL A 225 -12.69 10.02 0.87
N VAL A 226 -12.47 10.76 1.95
CA VAL A 226 -11.15 11.32 2.28
C VAL A 226 -10.11 10.21 2.44
N LEU A 227 -10.45 9.13 3.16
CA LEU A 227 -9.55 8.01 3.38
C LEU A 227 -9.22 7.27 2.08
N TRP A 228 -10.20 7.03 1.22
CA TRP A 228 -9.97 6.38 -0.05
C TRP A 228 -8.99 7.16 -0.92
N HIS A 229 -9.24 8.46 -1.09
CA HIS A 229 -8.33 9.29 -1.88
C HIS A 229 -6.94 9.39 -1.27
N ALA A 230 -6.81 9.49 0.05
CA ALA A 230 -5.51 9.48 0.73
C ALA A 230 -4.72 8.17 0.46
N THR A 231 -5.40 7.02 0.49
CA THR A 231 -4.78 5.73 0.16
C THR A 231 -4.44 5.63 -1.34
N TRP A 232 -5.37 6.04 -2.21
CA TRP A 232 -5.15 5.97 -3.67
C TRP A 232 -4.04 6.92 -4.17
N LEU A 233 -3.76 8.00 -3.44
CA LEU A 233 -2.62 8.87 -3.71
C LEU A 233 -1.29 8.13 -3.52
N VAL A 234 -1.23 7.15 -2.63
CA VAL A 234 -0.04 6.30 -2.49
C VAL A 234 0.22 5.51 -3.78
N ASN A 235 -0.83 5.02 -4.46
CA ASN A 235 -0.67 4.27 -5.70
C ASN A 235 -0.40 5.16 -6.93
N SER A 236 -0.78 6.42 -6.89
CA SER A 236 -0.71 7.33 -8.05
C SER A 236 0.36 8.41 -7.91
N ALA A 237 0.26 9.26 -6.90
CA ALA A 237 1.13 10.42 -6.74
C ALA A 237 2.57 10.03 -6.38
N THR A 238 2.77 8.95 -5.59
CA THR A 238 4.10 8.50 -5.18
C THR A 238 4.86 7.73 -6.27
N HIS A 239 4.25 7.45 -7.40
CA HIS A 239 4.93 6.92 -8.58
C HIS A 239 5.18 7.99 -9.66
N LEU A 240 4.72 9.24 -9.44
CA LEU A 240 4.87 10.32 -10.42
C LEU A 240 5.64 11.52 -9.86
N TRP A 241 5.47 11.82 -8.56
CA TRP A 241 5.99 13.04 -7.95
C TRP A 241 6.68 12.75 -6.62
N GLY A 242 7.92 13.19 -6.49
CA GLY A 242 8.68 13.04 -5.27
C GLY A 242 10.19 12.94 -5.55
N TYR A 243 10.93 12.51 -4.54
CA TYR A 243 12.35 12.21 -4.65
C TYR A 243 12.59 10.73 -4.34
N ARG A 244 13.77 10.25 -4.71
CA ARG A 244 14.17 8.85 -4.46
C ARG A 244 15.39 8.83 -3.52
N ASN A 245 15.30 8.01 -2.49
CA ASN A 245 16.45 7.69 -1.64
C ASN A 245 17.20 6.48 -2.20
N TYR A 246 16.52 5.61 -2.94
CA TYR A 246 17.07 4.37 -3.48
C TYR A 246 16.77 4.24 -4.97
N GLN A 247 17.70 3.63 -5.69
CA GLN A 247 17.44 3.16 -7.04
C GLN A 247 16.73 1.82 -6.94
N THR A 248 15.46 1.79 -7.31
CA THR A 248 14.60 0.61 -7.41
C THR A 248 14.23 0.37 -8.87
N ASP A 249 13.83 -0.84 -9.22
CA ASP A 249 13.51 -1.23 -10.61
C ASP A 249 12.16 -0.67 -11.09
N GLU A 250 11.38 -0.07 -10.18
CA GLU A 250 10.07 0.55 -10.41
C GLU A 250 10.12 2.06 -10.13
N GLU A 251 9.02 2.80 -10.41
CA GLU A 251 8.99 4.26 -10.42
C GLU A 251 8.57 4.90 -9.08
N SER A 252 8.63 4.17 -7.95
CA SER A 252 8.25 4.73 -6.64
C SER A 252 9.13 5.91 -6.22
N THR A 253 8.51 6.88 -5.58
CA THR A 253 9.14 8.08 -5.04
C THR A 253 8.70 8.34 -3.60
N ASN A 254 9.46 9.13 -2.87
CA ASN A 254 9.10 9.66 -1.56
C ASN A 254 8.38 10.99 -1.72
N ASN A 255 7.15 11.06 -1.26
CA ASN A 255 6.29 12.24 -1.37
C ASN A 255 5.79 12.67 0.01
N TRP A 256 6.28 13.83 0.49
CA TRP A 256 6.03 14.29 1.86
C TRP A 256 4.56 14.62 2.16
N TRP A 257 3.84 15.23 1.22
CA TRP A 257 2.43 15.59 1.45
C TRP A 257 1.52 14.36 1.41
N VAL A 258 1.84 13.36 0.57
CA VAL A 258 1.16 12.06 0.62
C VAL A 258 1.46 11.37 1.94
N ALA A 259 2.73 11.37 2.39
CA ALA A 259 3.09 10.77 3.67
C ALA A 259 2.34 11.39 4.85
N LEU A 260 2.09 12.71 4.81
CA LEU A 260 1.32 13.39 5.86
C LEU A 260 -0.12 12.87 5.93
N VAL A 261 -0.81 12.79 4.80
CA VAL A 261 -2.22 12.36 4.76
C VAL A 261 -2.38 10.83 4.84
N SER A 262 -1.37 10.04 4.52
CA SER A 262 -1.37 8.58 4.60
C SER A 262 -0.56 8.00 5.77
N PHE A 263 -0.28 8.81 6.80
CA PHE A 263 0.39 8.39 8.04
C PHE A 263 1.79 7.79 7.87
N GLY A 264 2.50 8.14 6.78
CA GLY A 264 3.85 7.69 6.47
C GLY A 264 3.97 6.85 5.20
N GLU A 265 2.87 6.43 4.57
CA GLU A 265 2.91 5.58 3.37
C GLU A 265 3.45 6.31 2.12
N GLY A 266 3.49 7.65 2.14
CA GLY A 266 4.09 8.46 1.08
C GLY A 266 5.61 8.35 0.99
N TRP A 267 6.31 7.73 1.96
CA TRP A 267 7.72 7.36 1.87
C TRP A 267 7.89 6.06 1.08
N HIS A 268 7.34 6.05 -0.12
CA HIS A 268 7.04 4.86 -0.89
C HIS A 268 8.29 4.23 -1.54
N ASN A 269 9.25 5.05 -1.99
CA ASN A 269 10.54 4.55 -2.49
C ASN A 269 11.36 3.86 -1.38
N ASN A 270 11.35 4.41 -0.15
CA ASN A 270 11.99 3.75 0.99
C ASN A 270 11.33 2.39 1.26
N HIS A 271 9.99 2.34 1.21
CA HIS A 271 9.22 1.13 1.43
C HIS A 271 9.50 0.07 0.35
N HIS A 272 9.52 0.44 -0.93
CA HIS A 272 9.84 -0.48 -2.02
C HIS A 272 11.27 -1.01 -1.95
N ALA A 273 12.22 -0.20 -1.48
CA ALA A 273 13.61 -0.64 -1.27
C ALA A 273 13.75 -1.62 -0.10
N ASP A 274 12.95 -1.47 0.97
CA ASP A 274 12.97 -2.33 2.16
C ASP A 274 11.57 -2.66 2.66
N GLN A 275 10.88 -3.53 1.93
CA GLN A 275 9.47 -3.87 2.13
C GLN A 275 9.15 -4.44 3.52
N ARG A 276 10.12 -5.08 4.18
CA ARG A 276 9.93 -5.68 5.49
C ARG A 276 10.19 -4.72 6.64
N SER A 277 10.76 -3.56 6.39
CA SER A 277 10.96 -2.53 7.41
C SER A 277 9.63 -2.05 7.96
N ALA A 278 9.53 -1.90 9.29
CA ALA A 278 8.40 -1.24 9.93
C ALA A 278 8.45 0.28 9.76
N ALA A 279 9.62 0.84 9.47
CA ALA A 279 9.84 2.26 9.23
C ALA A 279 9.87 2.54 7.72
N HIS A 280 8.96 3.35 7.24
CA HIS A 280 9.01 3.88 5.88
C HIS A 280 9.79 5.20 5.85
N GLY A 281 9.62 6.09 6.83
CA GLY A 281 10.49 7.24 7.01
C GLY A 281 11.88 6.83 7.50
N GLN A 282 12.94 7.25 6.79
CA GLN A 282 14.32 6.87 7.10
C GLN A 282 15.24 8.08 7.29
N ARG A 283 14.79 9.29 6.94
CA ARG A 283 15.49 10.53 7.25
C ARG A 283 14.81 11.24 8.41
N TRP A 284 15.51 12.12 9.12
CA TRP A 284 15.00 12.82 10.30
C TRP A 284 13.72 13.65 10.03
N PHE A 285 13.52 14.12 8.80
CA PHE A 285 12.35 14.88 8.37
C PHE A 285 11.23 14.01 7.74
N GLU A 286 11.50 12.74 7.48
CA GLU A 286 10.55 11.79 6.93
C GLU A 286 9.65 11.27 8.06
N ILE A 287 8.69 12.12 8.49
CA ILE A 287 7.79 11.79 9.59
C ILE A 287 6.89 10.61 9.20
N ASP A 288 6.98 9.53 9.99
CA ASP A 288 6.21 8.29 9.83
C ASP A 288 5.41 8.04 11.12
N LEU A 289 4.13 8.48 11.10
CA LEU A 289 3.25 8.37 12.27
C LEU A 289 2.95 6.92 12.61
N THR A 290 2.78 6.07 11.60
CA THR A 290 2.51 4.65 11.80
C THR A 290 3.70 3.95 12.45
N TYR A 291 4.93 4.24 12.03
CA TYR A 291 6.12 3.69 12.67
C TYR A 291 6.29 4.21 14.10
N GLY A 292 6.00 5.50 14.33
CA GLY A 292 5.95 6.05 15.68
C GLY A 292 5.03 5.26 16.61
N LEU A 293 3.85 4.87 16.10
CA LEU A 293 2.92 4.03 16.84
C LEU A 293 3.45 2.61 17.06
N VAL A 294 4.08 1.98 16.05
CA VAL A 294 4.73 0.66 16.22
C VAL A 294 5.77 0.70 17.33
N ARG A 295 6.59 1.75 17.39
CA ARG A 295 7.56 1.93 18.45
C ARG A 295 6.93 2.11 19.82
N LEU A 296 5.85 2.91 19.91
CA LEU A 296 5.10 3.06 21.15
C LEU A 296 4.52 1.70 21.60
N MET A 297 3.93 0.93 20.70
CA MET A 297 3.45 -0.43 21.00
C MET A 297 4.60 -1.32 21.48
N GLY A 298 5.79 -1.21 20.88
CA GLY A 298 6.99 -1.94 21.32
C GLY A 298 7.40 -1.58 22.74
N MET A 299 7.42 -0.29 23.09
CA MET A 299 7.74 0.18 24.44
C MET A 299 6.71 -0.30 25.50
N LEU A 300 5.45 -0.45 25.09
CA LEU A 300 4.37 -0.95 25.96
C LEU A 300 4.28 -2.50 25.99
N GLY A 301 5.17 -3.21 25.30
CA GLY A 301 5.13 -4.67 25.20
C GLY A 301 3.97 -5.22 24.37
N LEU A 302 3.30 -4.38 23.57
CA LEU A 302 2.19 -4.76 22.68
C LEU A 302 2.67 -5.17 21.28
N ALA A 303 3.92 -4.85 20.92
CA ALA A 303 4.57 -5.28 19.68
C ALA A 303 6.00 -5.76 19.96
N TRP A 304 6.45 -6.75 19.18
CA TRP A 304 7.81 -7.28 19.24
C TRP A 304 8.29 -7.72 17.85
N SER A 305 9.56 -8.16 17.74
CA SER A 305 10.19 -8.50 16.46
C SER A 305 9.99 -7.41 15.41
N ILE A 306 10.19 -6.15 15.82
CA ILE A 306 10.03 -4.99 14.95
C ILE A 306 11.22 -4.96 13.99
N ASN A 307 10.95 -5.05 12.70
CA ASN A 307 11.97 -4.98 11.65
C ASN A 307 12.37 -3.51 11.44
N GLU A 308 13.55 -3.17 11.85
CA GLU A 308 14.17 -1.86 11.56
C GLU A 308 14.72 -1.84 10.12
N PRO A 309 14.95 -0.64 9.54
CA PRO A 309 15.56 -0.53 8.23
C PRO A 309 16.89 -1.30 8.14
N SER A 310 17.04 -2.12 7.11
CA SER A 310 18.20 -2.95 6.90
C SER A 310 19.45 -2.10 6.67
N LYS A 311 20.51 -2.28 7.49
CA LYS A 311 21.78 -1.56 7.33
C LYS A 311 22.36 -1.71 5.93
N ARG A 312 22.20 -2.90 5.30
CA ARG A 312 22.65 -3.17 3.93
C ARG A 312 21.90 -2.31 2.91
N ILE A 313 20.60 -2.08 3.11
CA ILE A 313 19.79 -1.26 2.21
C ILE A 313 20.08 0.21 2.45
N VAL A 314 20.14 0.65 3.71
CA VAL A 314 20.49 2.04 4.07
C VAL A 314 21.83 2.46 3.49
N ALA A 315 22.82 1.57 3.47
CA ALA A 315 24.14 1.83 2.86
C ALA A 315 24.07 2.03 1.32
N ARG A 316 23.00 1.62 0.66
CA ARG A 316 22.77 1.81 -0.78
C ARG A 316 21.94 3.05 -1.10
N ARG A 317 21.73 3.93 -0.14
CA ARG A 317 21.02 5.18 -0.35
C ARG A 317 21.82 6.09 -1.28
N VAL A 318 21.13 6.71 -2.24
CA VAL A 318 21.76 7.46 -3.34
C VAL A 318 22.71 8.54 -2.86
N ASP A 319 22.37 9.28 -1.79
CA ASP A 319 23.23 10.30 -1.21
C ASP A 319 24.52 9.74 -0.56
N ILE A 320 24.46 8.56 0.04
CA ILE A 320 25.64 7.88 0.61
C ILE A 320 26.56 7.39 -0.50
N MET A 321 26.01 6.79 -1.55
CA MET A 321 26.81 6.28 -2.68
C MET A 321 27.52 7.40 -3.43
N VAL A 322 26.85 8.55 -3.63
CA VAL A 322 27.47 9.73 -4.28
C VAL A 322 28.64 10.27 -3.45
N ASP A 323 28.51 10.27 -2.12
CA ASP A 323 29.60 10.71 -1.23
C ASP A 323 30.79 9.75 -1.27
N GLU A 324 30.57 8.44 -1.33
CA GLU A 324 31.64 7.43 -1.46
C GLU A 324 32.35 7.54 -2.80
N ASP A 325 31.62 7.69 -3.92
CA ASP A 325 32.20 7.91 -5.24
C ASP A 325 33.01 9.21 -5.29
N ALA A 326 32.54 10.27 -4.66
CA ALA A 326 33.24 11.55 -4.55
C ALA A 326 34.51 11.43 -3.70
N LEU A 327 34.50 10.65 -2.61
CA LEU A 327 35.64 10.37 -1.79
C LEU A 327 36.72 9.51 -2.50
N GLN A 328 36.27 8.47 -3.23
CA GLN A 328 37.15 7.64 -4.05
C GLN A 328 37.79 8.45 -5.17
N ALA A 329 37.04 9.27 -5.89
CA ALA A 329 37.57 10.15 -6.93
C ALA A 329 38.48 11.26 -6.41
N ALA A 330 38.38 11.63 -5.12
CA ALA A 330 39.30 12.55 -4.45
C ALA A 330 40.61 11.84 -4.06
N ASP A 331 40.51 10.60 -3.61
CA ASP A 331 41.68 9.78 -3.23
C ASP A 331 42.51 9.41 -4.47
N GLU A 332 41.89 9.04 -5.57
CA GLU A 332 42.58 8.76 -6.85
C GLU A 332 43.31 9.99 -7.40
N ARG A 333 42.78 11.21 -7.18
CA ARG A 333 43.45 12.45 -7.58
C ARG A 333 44.67 12.79 -6.72
N HIS A 334 44.70 12.30 -5.48
CA HIS A 334 45.84 12.51 -4.56
C HIS A 334 46.99 11.50 -4.78
N VAL A 335 46.74 10.40 -5.50
CA VAL A 335 47.70 9.32 -5.78
C VAL A 335 48.35 9.48 -7.15
N ALA A 336 48.02 10.51 -7.95
CA ALA A 336 48.71 10.77 -9.20
C ALA A 336 50.20 11.06 -8.93
N PRO A 337 51.16 10.25 -9.44
CA PRO A 337 52.57 10.47 -9.21
C PRO A 337 52.99 11.79 -9.82
N VAL A 338 53.62 12.63 -9.01
CA VAL A 338 54.39 13.78 -9.51
C VAL A 338 55.53 13.22 -10.36
N VAL A 339 55.31 13.13 -11.66
CA VAL A 339 56.37 12.80 -12.63
C VAL A 339 57.23 14.03 -12.72
N GLY A 340 58.42 13.93 -12.09
CA GLY A 340 59.52 14.90 -12.22
C GLY A 340 60.29 14.76 -13.54
#